data_cc41b54d123b92dba26070b4cac6fd5c
#
_entry.id   cc41b54d123b92dba26070b4cac6fd5c
#
_cell.length_a   1.000
_cell.length_b   1.000
_cell.length_c   1.000
_cell.angle_alpha   90.00
_cell.angle_beta   90.00
_cell.angle_gamma   90.00
#
_symmetry.space_group_name_H-M   'P 1'
#
loop_
_entity.id
_entity.type
_entity.pdbx_description
1 polymer ?
#
loop_
_entity_poly.entity_id
_entity_poly.type
_entity_poly.pdbx_seq_one_letter_code
_entity_poly.pdbx_strand_id
1 'polypeptide(L)'
;MEYIVMDLEWNQNPYGKSHQHSDLPFEIIEIGAVIVSGDRKEIIDSYQQVIKPRVYKKLHHKIEEITHFTNEELSHGKDFKRTVLDFLDWCGDDYMFCTWGSMDLTELQRNMKHYKLERIL
;
A
#
# COMPACT_ATOMS: atom_id res chain seq x y z
N MET A 1 7.94 -6.07 -21.36
CA MET A 1 6.99 -5.79 -20.24
C MET A 1 7.52 -6.38 -18.95
N GLU A 2 7.48 -5.62 -17.90
CA GLU A 2 7.90 -6.04 -16.57
C GLU A 2 6.70 -6.44 -15.72
N TYR A 3 6.92 -7.30 -14.73
CA TYR A 3 5.90 -7.64 -13.73
C TYR A 3 6.23 -6.93 -12.43
N ILE A 4 5.24 -6.27 -11.84
CA ILE A 4 5.37 -5.66 -10.53
C ILE A 4 4.65 -6.57 -9.54
N VAL A 5 5.41 -7.31 -8.75
CA VAL A 5 4.84 -8.18 -7.71
C VAL A 5 4.72 -7.34 -6.44
N MET A 6 3.49 -7.05 -6.06
CA MET A 6 3.18 -6.09 -5.01
C MET A 6 2.50 -6.76 -3.83
N ASP A 7 2.87 -6.33 -2.63
CA ASP A 7 2.24 -6.73 -1.38
C ASP A 7 2.04 -5.49 -0.52
N LEU A 8 0.84 -5.35 0.05
CA LEU A 8 0.47 -4.20 0.87
C LEU A 8 0.21 -4.63 2.30
N GLU A 9 0.50 -3.73 3.23
CA GLU A 9 0.02 -3.84 4.59
C GLU A 9 -0.96 -2.68 4.85
N TRP A 10 -2.03 -2.95 5.59
CA TRP A 10 -3.01 -1.92 5.92
C TRP A 10 -3.45 -1.99 7.36
N ASN A 11 -3.93 -0.85 7.86
CA ASN A 11 -4.52 -0.72 9.16
C ASN A 11 -6.03 -0.56 9.04
N GLN A 12 -6.74 -0.86 10.10
CA GLN A 12 -8.19 -0.65 10.20
C GLN A 12 -8.47 0.09 11.51
N ASN A 13 -9.71 0.58 11.66
CA ASN A 13 -10.07 1.33 12.84
C ASN A 13 -9.87 0.49 14.11
N PRO A 14 -9.05 0.94 15.07
CA PRO A 14 -8.78 0.20 16.31
C PRO A 14 -9.98 0.15 17.25
N TYR A 15 -11.00 0.97 17.04
CA TYR A 15 -12.17 1.07 17.90
C TYR A 15 -13.39 0.31 17.37
N GLY A 16 -13.23 -0.44 16.27
CA GLY A 16 -14.28 -1.30 15.72
C GLY A 16 -14.94 -0.74 14.47
N LYS A 17 -15.77 -1.58 13.83
CA LYS A 17 -16.38 -1.26 12.54
C LYS A 17 -17.35 -0.07 12.58
N SER A 18 -17.98 0.18 13.74
CA SER A 18 -18.91 1.30 13.88
C SER A 18 -18.25 2.68 13.76
N HIS A 19 -16.93 2.75 13.91
CA HIS A 19 -16.15 3.98 13.80
C HIS A 19 -15.34 4.04 12.52
N GLN A 20 -15.59 3.10 11.60
CA GLN A 20 -14.85 2.98 10.35
C GLN A 20 -15.37 3.99 9.32
N HIS A 21 -14.46 4.59 8.55
CA HIS A 21 -14.85 5.41 7.41
C HIS A 21 -15.45 4.51 6.32
N SER A 22 -16.60 4.89 5.78
CA SER A 22 -17.33 4.09 4.79
C SER A 22 -16.57 3.95 3.47
N ASP A 23 -15.78 4.97 3.10
CA ASP A 23 -15.00 4.99 1.87
C ASP A 23 -13.57 4.47 2.05
N LEU A 24 -13.13 4.24 3.29
CA LEU A 24 -11.78 3.75 3.58
C LEU A 24 -11.79 2.75 4.75
N PRO A 25 -12.26 1.51 4.52
CA PRO A 25 -12.25 0.51 5.58
C PRO A 25 -10.85 0.08 5.99
N PHE A 26 -9.88 0.13 5.07
CA PHE A 26 -8.50 -0.24 5.30
C PHE A 26 -7.59 0.86 4.79
N GLU A 27 -6.68 1.33 5.65
CA GLU A 27 -5.73 2.37 5.29
C GLU A 27 -4.35 1.74 5.06
N ILE A 28 -3.79 1.93 3.88
CA ILE A 28 -2.48 1.35 3.54
C ILE A 28 -1.39 2.01 4.38
N ILE A 29 -0.55 1.19 5.00
CA ILE A 29 0.56 1.62 5.86
C ILE A 29 1.93 1.18 5.32
N GLU A 30 1.97 0.32 4.31
CA GLU A 30 3.21 -0.07 3.66
C GLU A 30 2.94 -0.56 2.24
N ILE A 31 3.81 -0.14 1.32
CA ILE A 31 3.87 -0.71 -0.03
C ILE A 31 5.20 -1.43 -0.16
N GLY A 32 5.14 -2.73 -0.47
CA GLY A 32 6.31 -3.52 -0.81
C GLY A 32 6.14 -4.09 -2.21
N ALA A 33 7.20 -4.07 -3.02
CA ALA A 33 7.11 -4.60 -4.37
C ALA A 33 8.48 -4.96 -4.92
N VAL A 34 8.48 -5.84 -5.92
CA VAL A 34 9.67 -6.14 -6.71
C VAL A 34 9.31 -6.06 -8.18
N ILE A 35 10.29 -5.68 -9.00
CA ILE A 35 10.16 -5.74 -10.45
C ILE A 35 10.79 -7.05 -10.92
N VAL A 36 10.01 -7.84 -11.66
CA VAL A 36 10.48 -9.07 -12.27
C VAL A 36 10.57 -8.85 -13.77
N SER A 37 11.73 -9.10 -14.35
CA SER A 37 11.93 -8.98 -15.80
C SER A 37 11.01 -9.98 -16.54
N GLY A 38 10.25 -9.48 -17.51
CA GLY A 38 9.38 -10.30 -18.34
C GLY A 38 10.17 -11.29 -19.20
N ASP A 39 11.38 -10.90 -19.62
CA ASP A 39 12.22 -11.72 -20.49
C ASP A 39 13.02 -12.76 -19.70
N ARG A 40 13.74 -12.34 -18.67
CA ARG A 40 14.68 -13.18 -17.94
C ARG A 40 14.11 -13.84 -16.70
N LYS A 41 12.92 -13.45 -16.28
CA LYS A 41 12.24 -13.98 -15.09
C LYS A 41 13.05 -13.82 -13.80
N GLU A 42 13.80 -12.73 -13.70
CA GLU A 42 14.60 -12.44 -12.50
C GLU A 42 14.22 -11.11 -11.90
N ILE A 43 14.43 -10.97 -10.58
CA ILE A 43 14.15 -9.72 -9.86
C ILE A 43 15.25 -8.72 -10.21
N ILE A 44 14.85 -7.56 -10.72
CA ILE A 44 15.79 -6.51 -11.14
C ILE A 44 15.76 -5.29 -10.24
N ASP A 45 14.75 -5.13 -9.39
CA ASP A 45 14.68 -4.02 -8.43
C ASP A 45 13.65 -4.33 -7.36
N SER A 46 13.72 -3.60 -6.25
CA SER A 46 12.75 -3.72 -5.16
C SER A 46 12.39 -2.34 -4.63
N TYR A 47 11.19 -2.25 -4.04
CA TYR A 47 10.64 -1.04 -3.45
C TYR A 47 10.01 -1.38 -2.11
N GLN A 48 10.21 -0.52 -1.13
CA GLN A 48 9.54 -0.65 0.16
C GLN A 48 9.39 0.73 0.78
N GLN A 49 8.20 1.06 1.23
CA GLN A 49 7.97 2.33 1.89
C GLN A 49 6.86 2.21 2.94
N VAL A 50 7.17 2.59 4.14
CA VAL A 50 6.20 2.74 5.24
C VAL A 50 5.48 4.08 5.07
N ILE A 51 4.16 4.04 5.28
CA ILE A 51 3.27 5.20 5.07
C ILE A 51 2.67 5.61 6.41
N LYS A 52 2.74 6.90 6.69
CA LYS A 52 2.15 7.46 7.89
C LYS A 52 0.62 7.47 7.78
N PRO A 53 -0.10 6.77 8.70
CA PRO A 53 -1.56 6.78 8.65
C PRO A 53 -2.13 8.14 9.03
N ARG A 54 -3.15 8.58 8.31
CA ARG A 54 -3.82 9.85 8.54
C ARG A 54 -5.24 9.67 9.06
N VAL A 55 -5.89 8.58 8.69
CA VAL A 55 -7.28 8.30 9.07
C VAL A 55 -7.31 7.49 10.36
N TYR A 56 -6.61 6.37 10.39
CA TYR A 56 -6.53 5.51 11.58
C TYR A 56 -5.13 5.64 12.17
N LYS A 57 -4.92 6.69 12.95
CA LYS A 57 -3.59 7.04 13.47
C LYS A 57 -3.03 6.03 14.45
N LYS A 58 -3.91 5.26 15.11
CA LYS A 58 -3.50 4.22 16.03
C LYS A 58 -3.63 2.86 15.36
N LEU A 59 -2.61 2.01 15.49
CA LEU A 59 -2.65 0.64 14.96
C LEU A 59 -3.71 -0.20 15.67
N HIS A 60 -4.47 -0.93 14.87
CA HIS A 60 -5.34 -1.98 15.39
C HIS A 60 -4.46 -3.09 15.99
N HIS A 61 -4.85 -3.65 17.13
CA HIS A 61 -4.01 -4.62 17.84
C HIS A 61 -3.64 -5.85 17.00
N LYS A 62 -4.56 -6.32 16.14
CA LYS A 62 -4.29 -7.46 15.25
C LYS A 62 -3.27 -7.11 14.18
N ILE A 63 -3.32 -5.90 13.66
CA ILE A 63 -2.38 -5.44 12.65
C ILE A 63 -0.99 -5.30 13.26
N GLU A 64 -0.90 -4.79 14.49
CA GLU A 64 0.36 -4.69 15.22
C GLU A 64 0.98 -6.08 15.41
N GLU A 65 0.17 -7.08 15.76
CA GLU A 65 0.64 -8.46 15.93
C GLU A 65 1.14 -9.07 14.62
N ILE A 66 0.43 -8.83 13.51
CA ILE A 66 0.76 -9.43 12.21
C ILE A 66 1.97 -8.77 11.57
N THR A 67 2.01 -7.44 11.58
CA THR A 67 3.04 -6.67 10.87
C THR A 67 4.26 -6.39 11.73
N HIS A 68 4.12 -6.42 13.05
CA HIS A 68 5.14 -6.02 14.03
C HIS A 68 5.50 -4.55 13.95
N PHE A 69 4.73 -3.73 13.23
CA PHE A 69 4.91 -2.28 13.23
C PHE A 69 4.48 -1.68 14.57
N THR A 70 5.07 -0.55 14.92
CA THR A 70 4.68 0.25 16.08
C THR A 70 4.07 1.56 15.61
N ASN A 71 3.27 2.19 16.48
CA ASN A 71 2.73 3.50 16.19
C ASN A 71 3.85 4.52 15.95
N GLU A 72 4.95 4.40 16.69
CA GLU A 72 6.10 5.28 16.52
C GLU A 72 6.73 5.13 15.12
N GLU A 73 6.97 3.89 14.68
CA GLU A 73 7.53 3.64 13.35
C GLU A 73 6.65 4.24 12.26
N LEU A 74 5.33 4.06 12.36
CA LEU A 74 4.41 4.59 11.37
C LEU A 74 4.34 6.12 11.38
N SER A 75 4.59 6.74 12.53
CA SER A 75 4.60 8.21 12.63
C SER A 75 5.73 8.84 11.82
N HIS A 76 6.78 8.07 11.54
CA HIS A 76 7.91 8.49 10.71
C HIS A 76 7.77 8.08 9.24
N GLY A 77 6.66 7.46 8.87
CA GLY A 77 6.39 7.09 7.49
C GLY A 77 6.16 8.30 6.60
N LYS A 78 6.17 8.06 5.30
CA LYS A 78 5.90 9.10 4.31
C LYS A 78 4.41 9.29 4.10
N ASP A 79 4.05 10.41 3.49
CA ASP A 79 2.67 10.70 3.08
C ASP A 79 2.22 9.72 1.99
N PHE A 80 0.99 9.26 2.05
CA PHE A 80 0.46 8.29 1.08
C PHE A 80 0.51 8.81 -0.34
N LYS A 81 0.02 10.03 -0.56
CA LYS A 81 -0.06 10.62 -1.90
C LYS A 81 1.31 10.71 -2.55
N ARG A 82 2.31 11.19 -1.81
CA ARG A 82 3.69 11.28 -2.26
C ARG A 82 4.25 9.89 -2.56
N THR A 83 4.01 8.95 -1.67
CA THR A 83 4.52 7.59 -1.80
C THR A 83 3.96 6.91 -3.04
N VAL A 84 2.65 7.03 -3.29
CA VAL A 84 2.03 6.37 -4.44
C VAL A 84 2.52 6.98 -5.75
N LEU A 85 2.74 8.28 -5.80
CA LEU A 85 3.30 8.92 -7.01
C LEU A 85 4.72 8.44 -7.26
N ASP A 86 5.55 8.36 -6.23
CA ASP A 86 6.91 7.84 -6.32
C ASP A 86 6.90 6.36 -6.73
N PHE A 87 5.99 5.57 -6.16
CA PHE A 87 5.85 4.16 -6.48
C PHE A 87 5.47 3.94 -7.94
N LEU A 88 4.49 4.68 -8.45
CA LEU A 88 4.08 4.56 -9.84
C LEU A 88 5.17 5.00 -10.82
N ASP A 89 5.95 6.01 -10.44
CA ASP A 89 7.12 6.42 -11.20
C ASP A 89 8.16 5.31 -11.25
N TRP A 90 8.40 4.66 -10.11
CA TRP A 90 9.29 3.51 -10.02
C TRP A 90 8.83 2.33 -10.89
N CYS A 91 7.52 2.09 -10.98
CA CYS A 91 6.95 1.02 -11.81
C CYS A 91 7.24 1.20 -13.30
N GLY A 92 7.35 2.44 -13.77
CA GLY A 92 7.56 2.73 -15.19
C GLY A 92 6.26 2.74 -15.98
N ASP A 93 6.37 2.59 -17.31
CA ASP A 93 5.22 2.73 -18.21
C ASP A 93 4.69 1.41 -18.77
N ASP A 94 5.52 0.36 -18.78
CA ASP A 94 5.14 -0.91 -19.40
C ASP A 94 5.26 -2.05 -18.38
N TYR A 95 4.20 -2.25 -17.61
CA TYR A 95 4.19 -3.23 -16.54
C TYR A 95 2.82 -3.85 -16.34
N MET A 96 2.81 -4.98 -15.61
CA MET A 96 1.59 -5.65 -15.15
C MET A 96 1.72 -5.92 -13.66
N PHE A 97 0.71 -5.53 -12.89
CA PHE A 97 0.67 -5.85 -11.46
C PHE A 97 0.34 -7.32 -11.22
N CYS A 98 1.03 -7.91 -10.24
CA CYS A 98 0.78 -9.26 -9.76
C CYS A 98 0.62 -9.22 -8.24
N THR A 99 -0.48 -9.75 -7.73
CA THR A 99 -0.76 -9.81 -6.30
C THR A 99 -1.35 -11.17 -5.94
N TRP A 100 -1.35 -11.51 -4.65
CA TRP A 100 -2.08 -12.65 -4.14
C TRP A 100 -3.56 -12.28 -4.02
N GLY A 101 -4.37 -12.70 -5.00
CA GLY A 101 -5.78 -12.35 -5.03
C GLY A 101 -6.00 -10.89 -5.43
N SER A 102 -7.25 -10.42 -5.32
CA SER A 102 -7.66 -9.10 -5.80
C SER A 102 -7.66 -8.00 -4.74
N MET A 103 -7.50 -8.36 -3.46
CA MET A 103 -7.66 -7.40 -2.35
C MET A 103 -6.63 -6.28 -2.39
N ASP A 104 -5.36 -6.58 -2.66
CA ASP A 104 -4.31 -5.57 -2.66
C ASP A 104 -4.59 -4.48 -3.68
N LEU A 105 -4.94 -4.86 -4.90
CA LEU A 105 -5.23 -3.89 -5.95
C LEU A 105 -6.51 -3.10 -5.65
N THR A 106 -7.54 -3.78 -5.15
CA THR A 106 -8.79 -3.14 -4.76
C THR A 106 -8.56 -2.09 -3.67
N GLU A 107 -7.77 -2.44 -2.65
CA GLU A 107 -7.49 -1.51 -1.56
C GLU A 107 -6.57 -0.38 -2.00
N LEU A 108 -5.63 -0.65 -2.89
CA LEU A 108 -4.80 0.42 -3.46
C LEU A 108 -5.67 1.45 -4.20
N GLN A 109 -6.57 0.98 -5.05
CA GLN A 109 -7.49 1.84 -5.78
C GLN A 109 -8.41 2.63 -4.84
N ARG A 110 -8.91 1.98 -3.78
CA ARG A 110 -9.78 2.63 -2.79
C ARG A 110 -9.03 3.73 -2.01
N ASN A 111 -7.80 3.46 -1.60
CA ASN A 111 -6.96 4.45 -0.95
C ASN A 111 -6.63 5.61 -1.90
N MET A 112 -6.30 5.31 -3.14
CA MET A 112 -6.04 6.33 -4.15
C MET A 112 -7.26 7.22 -4.39
N LYS A 113 -8.44 6.64 -4.47
CA LYS A 113 -9.69 7.38 -4.64
C LYS A 113 -9.95 8.31 -3.46
N HIS A 114 -9.69 7.83 -2.24
CA HIS A 114 -9.84 8.64 -1.02
C HIS A 114 -9.00 9.93 -1.10
N TYR A 115 -7.81 9.85 -1.71
CA TYR A 115 -6.92 10.99 -1.90
C TYR A 115 -7.03 11.62 -3.29
N LYS A 116 -8.07 11.27 -4.05
CA LYS A 116 -8.37 11.81 -5.38
C LYS A 116 -7.28 11.54 -6.41
N LEU A 117 -6.72 10.34 -6.36
CA LEU A 117 -5.66 9.88 -7.27
C LEU A 117 -6.11 8.78 -8.24
N GLU A 118 -7.41 8.49 -8.31
CA GLU A 118 -7.93 7.33 -9.04
C GLU A 118 -7.63 7.32 -10.54
N ARG A 119 -7.32 8.46 -11.11
CA ARG A 119 -7.03 8.57 -12.55
C ARG A 119 -5.60 8.20 -12.92
N ILE A 120 -4.75 7.93 -11.96
CA ILE A 120 -3.34 7.67 -12.20
C ILE A 120 -3.05 6.22 -12.52
N LEU A 121 -3.92 5.32 -12.10
CA LEU A 121 -3.77 3.89 -12.38
C LEU A 121 -4.14 3.55 -13.84
#